data_51cd9700c0a08753a95c7c8110e35f19
#
_entry.id   51cd9700c0a08753a95c7c8110e35f19
#
_cell.length_a   1.000
_cell.length_b   1.000
_cell.length_c   1.000
_cell.angle_alpha   90.00
_cell.angle_beta   90.00
_cell.angle_gamma   90.00
#
_symmetry.space_group_name_H-M   'P 1'
#
loop_
_entity.id
_entity.type
_entity.pdbx_description
1 polymer ?
#
loop_
_entity_poly.entity_id
_entity_poly.type
_entity_poly.pdbx_seq_one_letter_code
_entity_poly.pdbx_strand_id
1 'polypeptide(L)'
;MKAKVLMLTLMGACALTFSAQAQEEAPASQQLPGRKTVFNQDKPGDHWFIDIQGGAVMMPLGEANNQANFMDRIGWGMPNVALGKWYSPYFACRGHLYGWGVPGFEFTGADKTKNVGYTNYFAAGQLEFMFDMVNYFGAYNPKTVFHFIPFVGVGVGYKFETREGGLFAKDAQTLDTFTKMDDYDFSAAVNAGVIFKFRLGRRVDLNLEAQCMAMKANFAGSTPSIQNAGVPVKGKTSADLLALVTAGLSFNLGTPEFTEVVPMDWALVNDLNGQISNLRAENAELSKRPVSCPPCPEAKPAEKVTKNILNNVVYFRIGSAKVDQNQKINIYNTAEYAKNNNEKIYVTGYADEQTGSADFNMGLSERRANAVKDILVNEYGVDESRIVVDAKGSSVQPFERNEWNRVVIMTAE
;
A
#
# COMPACT_ATOMS: atom_id res chain seq x y z
N MET A 1 -27.39 15.36 -29.66
CA MET A 1 -27.71 15.58 -28.23
C MET A 1 -28.07 14.30 -27.46
N LYS A 2 -28.69 13.29 -28.06
CA LYS A 2 -29.13 12.07 -27.35
C LYS A 2 -28.01 11.10 -26.92
N ALA A 3 -26.86 11.05 -27.62
CA ALA A 3 -25.75 10.16 -27.26
C ALA A 3 -24.90 10.67 -26.07
N LYS A 4 -24.86 11.98 -25.85
CA LYS A 4 -24.11 12.59 -24.74
C LYS A 4 -24.77 12.35 -23.37
N VAL A 5 -26.09 12.22 -23.35
CA VAL A 5 -26.87 11.96 -22.13
C VAL A 5 -26.80 10.48 -21.75
N LEU A 6 -26.70 9.57 -22.74
CA LEU A 6 -26.65 8.13 -22.50
C LEU A 6 -25.31 7.70 -21.84
N MET A 7 -24.19 8.37 -22.18
CA MET A 7 -22.88 8.05 -21.60
C MET A 7 -22.75 8.51 -20.14
N LEU A 8 -23.36 9.67 -19.81
CA LEU A 8 -23.37 10.14 -18.40
C LEU A 8 -24.33 9.34 -17.51
N THR A 9 -25.45 8.83 -18.08
CA THR A 9 -26.39 8.00 -17.32
C THR A 9 -25.89 6.57 -17.09
N LEU A 10 -25.08 5.99 -17.99
CA LEU A 10 -24.44 4.70 -17.74
C LEU A 10 -23.35 4.77 -16.64
N MET A 11 -22.62 5.88 -16.55
CA MET A 11 -21.66 6.07 -15.45
C MET A 11 -22.32 6.28 -14.09
N GLY A 12 -23.52 6.86 -14.05
CA GLY A 12 -24.27 7.06 -12.80
C GLY A 12 -25.01 5.80 -12.29
N ALA A 13 -25.40 4.90 -13.17
CA ALA A 13 -26.19 3.73 -12.81
C ALA A 13 -25.34 2.55 -12.29
N CYS A 14 -24.07 2.44 -12.68
CA CYS A 14 -23.16 1.41 -12.13
C CYS A 14 -22.68 1.70 -10.70
N ALA A 15 -22.78 2.94 -10.22
CA ALA A 15 -22.32 3.31 -8.89
C ALA A 15 -23.31 2.97 -7.76
N LEU A 16 -24.56 2.59 -8.07
CA LEU A 16 -25.63 2.49 -7.06
C LEU A 16 -26.13 1.07 -6.77
N THR A 17 -25.63 0.03 -7.42
CA THR A 17 -26.19 -1.34 -7.28
C THR A 17 -25.26 -2.39 -6.67
N PHE A 18 -24.05 -2.03 -6.21
CA PHE A 18 -23.10 -3.00 -5.61
C PHE A 18 -22.86 -2.84 -4.11
N SER A 19 -23.83 -2.29 -3.35
CA SER A 19 -23.68 -2.12 -1.90
C SER A 19 -24.53 -3.10 -1.07
N ALA A 20 -24.71 -4.33 -1.51
CA ALA A 20 -25.35 -5.31 -0.64
C ALA A 20 -24.96 -6.74 -1.04
N GLN A 21 -23.92 -7.26 -0.44
CA GLN A 21 -23.75 -8.66 0.03
C GLN A 21 -22.29 -9.05 0.07
N ALA A 22 -21.74 -8.99 1.25
CA ALA A 22 -20.73 -9.85 1.87
C ALA A 22 -20.05 -9.08 3.03
N GLN A 23 -20.84 -8.71 4.03
CA GLN A 23 -20.30 -8.38 5.34
C GLN A 23 -20.44 -9.62 6.21
N GLU A 24 -19.44 -10.48 6.18
CA GLU A 24 -19.18 -11.35 7.30
C GLU A 24 -18.43 -10.50 8.33
N GLU A 25 -19.08 -10.26 9.45
CA GLU A 25 -18.61 -9.40 10.53
C GLU A 25 -17.26 -9.93 11.06
N ALA A 26 -16.17 -9.26 10.70
CA ALA A 26 -14.97 -9.29 11.51
C ALA A 26 -15.30 -8.63 12.87
N PRO A 27 -14.80 -9.13 14.02
CA PRO A 27 -15.09 -8.56 15.32
C PRO A 27 -14.73 -7.08 15.29
N ALA A 28 -15.73 -6.25 15.56
CA ALA A 28 -15.62 -4.81 15.55
C ALA A 28 -14.53 -4.39 16.54
N SER A 29 -13.37 -4.01 16.02
CA SER A 29 -12.49 -3.09 16.73
C SER A 29 -13.33 -1.83 16.93
N GLN A 30 -13.58 -1.45 18.17
CA GLN A 30 -14.31 -0.24 18.51
C GLN A 30 -13.57 0.96 17.92
N GLN A 31 -13.91 1.33 16.69
CA GLN A 31 -13.44 2.56 16.07
C GLN A 31 -14.16 3.72 16.78
N LEU A 32 -13.43 4.45 17.59
CA LEU A 32 -13.87 5.73 18.10
C LEU A 32 -14.20 6.66 16.92
N PRO A 33 -15.43 7.22 16.83
CA PRO A 33 -15.82 8.05 15.70
C PRO A 33 -14.89 9.27 15.60
N GLY A 34 -14.24 9.45 14.44
CA GLY A 34 -13.44 10.61 14.10
C GLY A 34 -11.92 10.45 14.13
N ARG A 35 -11.37 9.30 14.45
CA ARG A 35 -9.92 9.07 14.42
C ARG A 35 -9.47 8.49 13.08
N LYS A 36 -8.59 9.21 12.36
CA LYS A 36 -7.94 8.68 11.17
C LYS A 36 -7.05 7.50 11.56
N THR A 37 -7.25 6.36 10.90
CA THR A 37 -6.38 5.19 11.06
C THR A 37 -4.96 5.55 10.65
N VAL A 38 -3.99 5.29 11.50
CA VAL A 38 -2.57 5.48 11.22
C VAL A 38 -1.99 4.14 10.80
N PHE A 39 -1.22 4.13 9.73
CA PHE A 39 -0.54 2.92 9.23
C PHE A 39 0.94 2.94 9.59
N ASN A 40 1.51 1.78 9.81
CA ASN A 40 2.93 1.63 10.08
C ASN A 40 3.76 2.05 8.85
N GLN A 41 4.93 2.62 9.09
CA GLN A 41 5.91 2.81 8.03
C GLN A 41 6.54 1.45 7.71
N ASP A 42 6.13 0.89 6.56
CA ASP A 42 6.64 -0.36 6.07
C ASP A 42 8.02 -0.20 5.42
N LYS A 43 8.65 -1.32 5.06
CA LYS A 43 9.99 -1.28 4.44
C LYS A 43 9.96 -0.56 3.10
N PRO A 44 11.05 0.09 2.66
CA PRO A 44 11.12 0.79 1.38
C PRO A 44 10.77 -0.09 0.16
N GLY A 45 10.97 -1.41 0.26
CA GLY A 45 10.68 -2.39 -0.79
C GLY A 45 9.22 -2.88 -0.82
N ASP A 46 8.39 -2.52 0.16
CA ASP A 46 6.99 -2.95 0.21
C ASP A 46 6.08 -2.02 -0.60
N HIS A 47 4.90 -2.54 -0.97
CA HIS A 47 3.82 -1.83 -1.66
C HIS A 47 4.14 -1.34 -3.08
N TRP A 48 5.18 -1.86 -3.71
CA TRP A 48 5.44 -1.63 -5.12
C TRP A 48 4.53 -2.49 -5.99
N PHE A 49 4.18 -2.01 -7.17
CA PHE A 49 3.44 -2.77 -8.17
C PHE A 49 3.92 -2.48 -9.58
N ILE A 50 3.73 -3.45 -10.46
CA ILE A 50 3.96 -3.34 -11.90
C ILE A 50 2.66 -3.64 -12.61
N ASP A 51 2.18 -2.72 -13.45
CA ASP A 51 1.04 -2.92 -14.31
C ASP A 51 1.51 -3.25 -15.73
N ILE A 52 0.90 -4.26 -16.35
CA ILE A 52 1.09 -4.62 -17.75
C ILE A 52 -0.29 -4.68 -18.37
N GLN A 53 -0.56 -3.78 -19.30
CA GLN A 53 -1.89 -3.61 -19.87
C GLN A 53 -1.82 -3.46 -21.39
N GLY A 54 -2.95 -3.66 -22.03
CA GLY A 54 -3.19 -3.35 -23.42
C GLY A 54 -4.62 -2.89 -23.63
N GLY A 55 -4.87 -2.18 -24.71
CA GLY A 55 -6.19 -1.67 -24.92
C GLY A 55 -6.40 -0.93 -26.21
N ALA A 56 -7.28 0.03 -26.18
CA ALA A 56 -7.70 0.82 -27.31
C ALA A 56 -7.55 2.31 -27.03
N VAL A 57 -7.19 3.05 -28.07
CA VAL A 57 -7.10 4.50 -28.04
C VAL A 57 -7.94 5.09 -29.18
N MET A 58 -8.60 6.18 -28.92
CA MET A 58 -9.32 6.94 -29.96
C MET A 58 -9.19 8.44 -29.70
N MET A 59 -9.26 9.21 -30.76
CA MET A 59 -9.40 10.67 -30.70
C MET A 59 -10.86 11.05 -30.86
N PRO A 60 -11.55 11.45 -29.77
CA PRO A 60 -12.99 11.71 -29.83
C PRO A 60 -13.35 13.02 -30.49
N LEU A 61 -12.39 13.96 -30.61
CA LEU A 61 -12.59 15.30 -31.16
C LEU A 61 -11.92 15.42 -32.52
N GLY A 62 -12.56 16.10 -33.44
CA GLY A 62 -12.07 16.37 -34.80
C GLY A 62 -13.20 16.23 -35.82
N GLU A 63 -13.33 17.20 -36.71
CA GLU A 63 -14.43 17.25 -37.69
C GLU A 63 -14.31 16.10 -38.69
N ALA A 64 -13.11 15.82 -39.18
CA ALA A 64 -12.85 14.74 -40.10
C ALA A 64 -13.08 13.35 -39.44
N ASN A 65 -12.72 13.20 -38.16
CA ASN A 65 -12.95 11.97 -37.41
C ASN A 65 -14.45 11.68 -37.22
N ASN A 66 -15.29 12.71 -37.13
CA ASN A 66 -16.74 12.51 -36.96
C ASN A 66 -17.42 11.90 -38.19
N GLN A 67 -16.79 11.97 -39.36
CA GLN A 67 -17.32 11.38 -40.60
C GLN A 67 -16.83 9.96 -40.87
N ALA A 68 -15.80 9.48 -40.15
CA ALA A 68 -15.33 8.11 -40.22
C ALA A 68 -16.24 7.18 -39.41
N ASN A 69 -16.28 5.89 -39.78
CA ASN A 69 -16.99 4.88 -38.98
C ASN A 69 -16.36 4.79 -37.59
N PHE A 70 -17.18 4.50 -36.58
CA PHE A 70 -16.72 4.46 -35.19
C PHE A 70 -15.55 3.47 -34.99
N MET A 71 -15.61 2.29 -35.60
CA MET A 71 -14.58 1.26 -35.46
C MET A 71 -13.24 1.67 -36.10
N ASP A 72 -13.27 2.43 -37.18
CA ASP A 72 -12.08 2.85 -37.91
C ASP A 72 -11.28 3.92 -37.11
N ARG A 73 -11.93 4.58 -36.14
CA ARG A 73 -11.32 5.59 -35.25
C ARG A 73 -10.58 4.96 -34.05
N ILE A 74 -10.66 3.65 -33.87
CA ILE A 74 -10.07 2.97 -32.73
C ILE A 74 -8.72 2.39 -33.11
N GLY A 75 -7.66 2.82 -32.43
CA GLY A 75 -6.35 2.18 -32.44
C GLY A 75 -6.32 1.04 -31.43
N TRP A 76 -6.25 -0.18 -31.93
CA TRP A 76 -6.23 -1.38 -31.11
C TRP A 76 -4.81 -1.81 -30.74
N GLY A 77 -4.67 -2.48 -29.60
CA GLY A 77 -3.43 -3.13 -29.20
C GLY A 77 -2.42 -2.19 -28.52
N MET A 78 -2.86 -1.05 -28.00
CA MET A 78 -1.99 -0.10 -27.31
C MET A 78 -1.36 -0.74 -26.07
N PRO A 79 -0.06 -1.13 -26.13
CA PRO A 79 0.64 -1.66 -24.96
C PRO A 79 1.00 -0.52 -23.99
N ASN A 80 0.89 -0.80 -22.71
CA ASN A 80 1.39 0.09 -21.70
C ASN A 80 1.94 -0.67 -20.50
N VAL A 81 2.88 -0.05 -19.82
CA VAL A 81 3.51 -0.61 -18.63
C VAL A 81 3.67 0.51 -17.59
N ALA A 82 3.35 0.19 -16.34
CA ALA A 82 3.56 1.13 -15.26
C ALA A 82 4.29 0.49 -14.09
N LEU A 83 5.07 1.31 -13.39
CA LEU A 83 5.69 0.98 -12.12
C LEU A 83 5.23 2.00 -11.09
N GLY A 84 4.65 1.53 -10.00
CA GLY A 84 4.11 2.40 -8.97
C GLY A 84 4.35 1.89 -7.56
N LYS A 85 4.03 2.76 -6.60
CA LYS A 85 4.10 2.46 -5.18
C LYS A 85 2.91 3.05 -4.45
N TRP A 86 2.29 2.25 -3.59
CA TRP A 86 1.31 2.71 -2.61
C TRP A 86 2.05 3.25 -1.38
N TYR A 87 1.78 4.50 -1.02
CA TYR A 87 2.32 5.16 0.20
C TYR A 87 1.36 5.05 1.37
N SER A 88 0.10 4.80 1.09
CA SER A 88 -0.95 4.51 2.06
C SER A 88 -2.00 3.62 1.39
N PRO A 89 -2.94 3.03 2.13
CA PRO A 89 -4.01 2.23 1.52
C PRO A 89 -4.86 2.96 0.48
N TYR A 90 -4.83 4.29 0.49
CA TYR A 90 -5.65 5.14 -0.37
C TYR A 90 -4.87 6.05 -1.33
N PHE A 91 -3.53 6.15 -1.22
CA PHE A 91 -2.72 7.01 -2.07
C PHE A 91 -1.52 6.30 -2.65
N ALA A 92 -1.35 6.39 -3.97
CA ALA A 92 -0.21 5.88 -4.71
C ALA A 92 0.28 6.86 -5.76
N CYS A 93 1.53 6.68 -6.18
CA CYS A 93 2.10 7.30 -7.37
C CYS A 93 2.61 6.20 -8.30
N ARG A 94 2.45 6.41 -9.62
CA ARG A 94 3.06 5.52 -10.62
C ARG A 94 3.68 6.30 -11.79
N GLY A 95 4.78 5.78 -12.31
CA GLY A 95 5.31 6.13 -13.61
C GLY A 95 4.68 5.22 -14.65
N HIS A 96 4.06 5.78 -15.69
CA HIS A 96 3.31 5.05 -16.70
C HIS A 96 3.87 5.35 -18.09
N LEU A 97 4.17 4.31 -18.87
CA LEU A 97 4.67 4.39 -20.24
C LEU A 97 3.64 3.82 -21.20
N TYR A 98 3.30 4.61 -22.19
CA TYR A 98 2.40 4.24 -23.27
C TYR A 98 3.13 4.28 -24.60
N GLY A 99 2.74 3.46 -25.55
CA GLY A 99 3.27 3.57 -26.90
C GLY A 99 2.41 2.82 -27.89
N TRP A 100 1.99 3.48 -28.94
CA TRP A 100 1.37 2.85 -30.12
C TRP A 100 0.88 3.89 -31.14
N GLY A 101 0.05 3.42 -32.12
CA GLY A 101 -0.53 4.23 -33.17
C GLY A 101 -1.94 4.70 -32.84
N VAL A 102 -2.20 5.96 -33.08
CA VAL A 102 -3.53 6.58 -32.99
C VAL A 102 -4.05 6.84 -34.40
N PRO A 103 -5.20 6.25 -34.81
CA PRO A 103 -5.83 6.55 -36.08
C PRO A 103 -6.36 7.99 -36.11
N GLY A 104 -6.12 8.67 -37.19
CA GLY A 104 -6.68 9.97 -37.51
C GLY A 104 -7.23 9.99 -38.94
N PHE A 105 -8.01 11.00 -39.27
CA PHE A 105 -8.61 11.18 -40.58
C PHE A 105 -8.45 12.63 -41.02
N GLU A 106 -8.19 12.82 -42.32
CA GLU A 106 -8.07 14.12 -42.93
C GLU A 106 -8.94 14.21 -44.16
N PHE A 107 -9.47 15.42 -44.43
CA PHE A 107 -10.16 15.73 -45.69
C PHE A 107 -9.17 16.07 -46.78
N THR A 108 -9.22 15.37 -47.88
CA THR A 108 -8.40 15.70 -49.08
C THR A 108 -9.31 16.17 -50.20
N GLY A 109 -8.78 17.17 -50.93
CA GLY A 109 -9.49 17.78 -52.06
C GLY A 109 -10.13 19.12 -51.72
N ALA A 110 -10.31 19.99 -52.75
CA ALA A 110 -10.89 21.29 -52.60
C ALA A 110 -12.38 21.26 -52.15
N ASP A 111 -13.05 20.16 -52.37
CA ASP A 111 -14.47 19.93 -52.08
C ASP A 111 -14.68 19.12 -50.75
N LYS A 112 -13.60 18.79 -50.02
CA LYS A 112 -13.65 18.02 -48.75
C LYS A 112 -14.40 16.68 -48.86
N THR A 113 -14.35 16.01 -50.01
CA THR A 113 -15.16 14.81 -50.30
C THR A 113 -14.46 13.50 -49.97
N LYS A 114 -13.15 13.52 -49.74
CA LYS A 114 -12.39 12.28 -49.42
C LYS A 114 -11.78 12.32 -48.04
N ASN A 115 -12.12 11.36 -47.21
CA ASN A 115 -11.42 11.06 -45.96
C ASN A 115 -10.25 10.13 -46.25
N VAL A 116 -9.04 10.57 -45.86
CA VAL A 116 -7.85 9.71 -45.87
C VAL A 116 -7.51 9.35 -44.44
N GLY A 117 -7.42 8.06 -44.17
CA GLY A 117 -6.97 7.55 -42.86
C GLY A 117 -5.46 7.59 -42.75
N TYR A 118 -4.96 7.97 -41.59
CA TYR A 118 -3.55 7.89 -41.26
C TYR A 118 -3.39 7.35 -39.82
N THR A 119 -2.19 6.94 -39.45
CA THR A 119 -1.87 6.51 -38.09
C THR A 119 -0.65 7.27 -37.58
N ASN A 120 -0.80 7.98 -36.46
CA ASN A 120 0.29 8.63 -35.75
C ASN A 120 0.87 7.69 -34.70
N TYR A 121 2.14 7.39 -34.79
CA TYR A 121 2.86 6.60 -33.81
C TYR A 121 3.53 7.50 -32.79
N PHE A 122 3.28 7.23 -31.54
CA PHE A 122 3.81 8.01 -30.42
C PHE A 122 4.18 7.13 -29.23
N ALA A 123 5.00 7.68 -28.35
CA ALA A 123 5.27 7.18 -27.02
C ALA A 123 5.00 8.30 -26.01
N ALA A 124 4.47 7.98 -24.85
CA ALA A 124 4.22 8.96 -23.77
C ALA A 124 4.65 8.39 -22.43
N GLY A 125 5.25 9.23 -21.61
CA GLY A 125 5.58 8.94 -20.23
C GLY A 125 4.83 9.88 -19.30
N GLN A 126 4.16 9.32 -18.29
CA GLN A 126 3.31 10.03 -17.33
C GLN A 126 3.74 9.72 -15.90
N LEU A 127 3.68 10.72 -15.03
CA LEU A 127 3.68 10.55 -13.60
C LEU A 127 2.26 10.75 -13.10
N GLU A 128 1.68 9.73 -12.47
CA GLU A 128 0.28 9.70 -12.09
C GLU A 128 0.12 9.57 -10.59
N PHE A 129 -0.86 10.31 -10.06
CA PHE A 129 -1.27 10.31 -8.67
C PHE A 129 -2.62 9.62 -8.57
N MET A 130 -2.67 8.55 -7.80
CA MET A 130 -3.80 7.63 -7.72
C MET A 130 -4.44 7.71 -6.33
N PHE A 131 -5.76 7.65 -6.28
CA PHE A 131 -6.49 7.73 -5.02
C PHE A 131 -7.57 6.66 -4.93
N ASP A 132 -7.42 5.71 -3.99
CA ASP A 132 -8.40 4.64 -3.77
C ASP A 132 -9.56 5.13 -2.92
N MET A 133 -10.68 5.39 -3.57
CA MET A 133 -11.91 5.88 -2.95
C MET A 133 -12.54 4.85 -2.01
N VAL A 134 -12.43 3.56 -2.34
CA VAL A 134 -13.04 2.49 -1.54
C VAL A 134 -12.35 2.40 -0.19
N ASN A 135 -11.02 2.42 -0.17
CA ASN A 135 -10.24 2.42 1.07
C ASN A 135 -10.33 3.74 1.84
N TYR A 136 -10.57 4.88 1.14
CA TYR A 136 -10.64 6.18 1.79
C TYR A 136 -11.96 6.43 2.51
N PHE A 137 -13.10 6.09 1.87
CA PHE A 137 -14.43 6.29 2.44
C PHE A 137 -14.90 5.11 3.28
N GLY A 138 -14.35 3.90 3.04
CA GLY A 138 -14.60 2.71 3.84
C GLY A 138 -13.53 2.49 4.92
N ALA A 139 -13.73 1.49 5.78
CA ALA A 139 -12.66 0.97 6.61
C ALA A 139 -11.68 0.17 5.73
N TYR A 140 -10.37 0.35 5.94
CA TYR A 140 -9.37 -0.45 5.24
C TYR A 140 -9.56 -1.94 5.54
N ASN A 141 -9.69 -2.73 4.50
CA ASN A 141 -9.76 -4.19 4.61
C ASN A 141 -8.83 -4.83 3.57
N PRO A 142 -7.78 -5.56 3.99
CA PRO A 142 -6.85 -6.18 3.05
C PRO A 142 -7.49 -7.26 2.18
N LYS A 143 -8.72 -7.68 2.46
CA LYS A 143 -9.47 -8.67 1.66
C LYS A 143 -10.45 -8.03 0.67
N THR A 144 -10.52 -6.70 0.59
CA THR A 144 -11.38 -6.01 -0.37
C THR A 144 -11.05 -6.46 -1.79
N VAL A 145 -12.07 -6.88 -2.54
CA VAL A 145 -11.93 -7.41 -3.90
C VAL A 145 -11.97 -6.31 -4.94
N PHE A 146 -12.82 -5.31 -4.73
CA PHE A 146 -13.06 -4.23 -5.69
C PHE A 146 -12.52 -2.91 -5.19
N HIS A 147 -11.80 -2.18 -6.06
CA HIS A 147 -11.32 -0.83 -5.79
C HIS A 147 -11.69 0.10 -6.94
N PHE A 148 -12.09 1.30 -6.60
CA PHE A 148 -12.34 2.39 -7.53
C PHE A 148 -11.29 3.49 -7.29
N ILE A 149 -10.42 3.69 -8.29
CA ILE A 149 -9.21 4.49 -8.14
C ILE A 149 -9.18 5.56 -9.23
N PRO A 150 -9.73 6.76 -8.99
CA PRO A 150 -9.45 7.91 -9.84
C PRO A 150 -7.98 8.31 -9.77
N PHE A 151 -7.48 8.84 -10.87
CA PHE A 151 -6.12 9.35 -10.95
C PHE A 151 -6.02 10.58 -11.86
N VAL A 152 -4.96 11.34 -11.64
CA VAL A 152 -4.53 12.43 -12.48
C VAL A 152 -3.03 12.33 -12.70
N GLY A 153 -2.56 12.77 -13.85
CA GLY A 153 -1.15 12.70 -14.17
C GLY A 153 -0.69 13.80 -15.09
N VAL A 154 0.61 13.97 -15.10
CA VAL A 154 1.33 14.90 -15.97
C VAL A 154 2.53 14.19 -16.59
N GLY A 155 2.89 14.56 -17.80
CA GLY A 155 4.00 13.93 -18.47
C GLY A 155 4.32 14.54 -19.82
N VAL A 156 4.95 13.75 -20.66
CA VAL A 156 5.39 14.14 -22.00
C VAL A 156 5.05 13.06 -23.00
N GLY A 157 4.67 13.49 -24.19
CA GLY A 157 4.49 12.63 -25.35
C GLY A 157 5.52 12.98 -26.43
N TYR A 158 5.97 11.96 -27.14
CA TYR A 158 6.89 12.05 -28.26
C TYR A 158 6.30 11.34 -29.46
N LYS A 159 6.02 12.07 -30.54
CA LYS A 159 5.59 11.52 -31.82
C LYS A 159 6.82 11.25 -32.69
N PHE A 160 6.90 10.07 -33.27
CA PHE A 160 8.08 9.65 -34.04
C PHE A 160 7.78 9.25 -35.49
N GLU A 161 6.51 8.97 -35.83
CA GLU A 161 6.15 8.57 -37.21
C GLU A 161 4.68 8.81 -37.50
N THR A 162 4.36 9.15 -38.75
CA THR A 162 3.00 9.17 -39.27
C THR A 162 2.95 8.34 -40.55
N ARG A 163 2.01 7.41 -40.64
CA ARG A 163 1.82 6.53 -41.81
C ARG A 163 0.41 6.68 -42.38
N GLU A 164 0.29 6.59 -43.74
CA GLU A 164 -1.00 6.47 -44.40
C GLU A 164 -1.60 5.08 -44.18
N GLY A 165 -2.90 5.00 -43.93
CA GLY A 165 -3.62 3.76 -43.72
C GLY A 165 -3.83 3.38 -42.27
N GLY A 166 -4.55 2.29 -42.05
CA GLY A 166 -4.86 1.79 -40.70
C GLY A 166 -3.67 1.09 -40.06
N LEU A 167 -3.75 0.89 -38.76
CA LEU A 167 -2.72 0.32 -37.89
C LEU A 167 -2.10 -1.01 -38.40
N PHE A 168 -2.86 -1.79 -39.19
CA PHE A 168 -2.48 -3.09 -39.73
C PHE A 168 -2.49 -3.13 -41.27
N ALA A 169 -2.48 -1.96 -41.93
CA ALA A 169 -2.43 -1.91 -43.38
C ALA A 169 -1.09 -2.49 -43.87
N LYS A 170 -1.18 -3.58 -44.68
CA LYS A 170 0.00 -4.26 -45.21
C LYS A 170 0.82 -3.41 -46.20
N ASP A 171 0.19 -2.39 -46.77
CA ASP A 171 0.75 -1.52 -47.80
C ASP A 171 0.86 -0.08 -47.34
N ALA A 172 1.05 0.13 -46.00
CA ALA A 172 1.22 1.45 -45.45
C ALA A 172 2.51 2.07 -46.02
N GLN A 173 2.38 2.89 -47.05
CA GLN A 173 3.47 3.73 -47.54
C GLN A 173 3.69 4.86 -46.55
N THR A 174 4.95 5.15 -46.25
CA THR A 174 5.31 6.39 -45.57
C THR A 174 4.78 7.54 -46.42
N LEU A 175 3.99 8.43 -45.85
CA LEU A 175 3.44 9.55 -46.60
C LEU A 175 4.54 10.53 -47.02
N ASP A 176 5.20 10.23 -48.15
CA ASP A 176 6.19 11.13 -48.78
C ASP A 176 5.61 12.47 -49.19
N THR A 177 4.28 12.57 -49.26
CA THR A 177 3.54 13.80 -49.59
C THR A 177 3.18 14.65 -48.39
N PHE A 178 3.26 14.14 -47.19
CA PHE A 178 3.32 15.00 -45.99
C PHE A 178 4.72 15.58 -45.94
N THR A 179 4.96 16.55 -46.78
CA THR A 179 6.15 17.35 -46.86
C THR A 179 6.70 17.58 -45.47
N LYS A 180 7.81 16.83 -45.16
CA LYS A 180 8.76 17.15 -44.08
C LYS A 180 8.12 18.02 -42.99
N MET A 181 7.06 17.53 -42.36
CA MET A 181 6.90 17.84 -40.97
C MET A 181 8.06 17.13 -40.31
N ASP A 182 8.82 17.84 -39.55
CA ASP A 182 9.74 17.20 -38.62
C ASP A 182 8.88 16.14 -37.90
N ASP A 183 9.06 14.87 -38.27
CA ASP A 183 8.26 13.75 -37.75
C ASP A 183 8.41 13.57 -36.25
N TYR A 184 9.29 14.39 -35.67
CA TYR A 184 9.65 14.40 -34.27
C TYR A 184 9.00 15.58 -33.59
N ASP A 185 7.98 15.31 -32.77
CA ASP A 185 7.32 16.37 -32.01
C ASP A 185 7.14 15.97 -30.54
N PHE A 186 7.40 16.92 -29.65
CA PHE A 186 7.20 16.79 -28.23
C PHE A 186 5.95 17.57 -27.77
N SER A 187 5.19 16.96 -26.87
CA SER A 187 4.06 17.59 -26.23
C SER A 187 4.11 17.35 -24.72
N ALA A 188 3.83 18.40 -23.96
CA ALA A 188 3.36 18.18 -22.60
C ALA A 188 2.02 17.43 -22.65
N ALA A 189 1.82 16.53 -21.74
CA ALA A 189 0.62 15.72 -21.63
C ALA A 189 0.05 15.80 -20.22
N VAL A 190 -1.27 15.91 -20.13
CA VAL A 190 -2.01 15.83 -18.86
C VAL A 190 -3.06 14.74 -19.03
N ASN A 191 -3.17 13.84 -18.09
CA ASN A 191 -4.18 12.79 -18.12
C ASN A 191 -5.00 12.76 -16.83
N ALA A 192 -6.21 12.27 -16.97
CA ALA A 192 -7.09 11.96 -15.87
C ALA A 192 -7.93 10.74 -16.23
N GLY A 193 -8.19 9.89 -15.26
CA GLY A 193 -8.94 8.67 -15.52
C GLY A 193 -9.39 7.97 -14.24
N VAL A 194 -9.89 6.77 -14.46
CA VAL A 194 -10.36 5.89 -13.39
C VAL A 194 -9.88 4.47 -13.65
N ILE A 195 -9.50 3.78 -12.59
CA ILE A 195 -9.15 2.36 -12.60
C ILE A 195 -10.21 1.61 -11.77
N PHE A 196 -10.78 0.59 -12.37
CA PHE A 196 -11.56 -0.44 -11.68
C PHE A 196 -10.62 -1.62 -11.46
N LYS A 197 -10.16 -1.78 -10.23
CA LYS A 197 -9.23 -2.84 -9.86
C LYS A 197 -9.99 -3.96 -9.16
N PHE A 198 -9.75 -5.20 -9.60
CA PHE A 198 -10.32 -6.41 -9.02
C PHE A 198 -9.21 -7.31 -8.51
N ARG A 199 -9.19 -7.59 -7.23
CA ARG A 199 -8.21 -8.48 -6.62
C ARG A 199 -8.48 -9.93 -7.02
N LEU A 200 -7.57 -10.54 -7.78
CA LEU A 200 -7.62 -11.95 -8.14
C LEU A 200 -6.90 -12.84 -7.12
N GLY A 201 -5.95 -12.26 -6.41
CA GLY A 201 -5.16 -12.96 -5.41
C GLY A 201 -4.30 -12.01 -4.59
N ARG A 202 -3.44 -12.55 -3.74
CA ARG A 202 -2.59 -11.73 -2.87
C ARG A 202 -1.60 -10.84 -3.66
N ARG A 203 -1.16 -11.31 -4.83
CA ARG A 203 -0.10 -10.65 -5.61
C ARG A 203 -0.54 -10.20 -7.00
N VAL A 204 -1.75 -10.52 -7.41
CA VAL A 204 -2.24 -10.23 -8.77
C VAL A 204 -3.61 -9.62 -8.71
N ASP A 205 -3.76 -8.49 -9.38
CA ASP A 205 -5.02 -7.79 -9.56
C ASP A 205 -5.32 -7.63 -11.06
N LEU A 206 -6.59 -7.61 -11.42
CA LEU A 206 -7.08 -7.23 -12.75
C LEU A 206 -7.41 -5.74 -12.72
N ASN A 207 -6.86 -4.98 -13.65
CA ASN A 207 -7.16 -3.57 -13.85
C ASN A 207 -7.97 -3.38 -15.13
N LEU A 208 -9.06 -2.63 -15.02
CA LEU A 208 -9.78 -2.02 -16.14
C LEU A 208 -9.67 -0.52 -15.99
N GLU A 209 -9.07 0.14 -16.99
CA GLU A 209 -8.75 1.56 -16.90
C GLU A 209 -9.40 2.34 -18.05
N ALA A 210 -9.99 3.47 -17.73
CA ALA A 210 -10.51 4.43 -18.69
C ALA A 210 -9.95 5.81 -18.38
N GLN A 211 -9.34 6.45 -19.38
CA GLN A 211 -8.72 7.76 -19.19
C GLN A 211 -8.86 8.67 -20.40
N CYS A 212 -8.72 9.96 -20.15
CA CYS A 212 -8.55 10.98 -21.15
C CYS A 212 -7.18 11.63 -20.99
N MET A 213 -6.46 11.79 -22.10
CA MET A 213 -5.16 12.44 -22.16
C MET A 213 -5.23 13.64 -23.07
N ALA A 214 -4.86 14.82 -22.58
CA ALA A 214 -4.79 16.05 -23.34
C ALA A 214 -3.32 16.37 -23.68
N MET A 215 -3.06 16.67 -24.93
CA MET A 215 -1.77 17.07 -25.48
C MET A 215 -1.90 18.38 -26.24
N LYS A 216 -0.78 18.98 -26.68
CA LYS A 216 -0.85 20.17 -27.52
C LYS A 216 -1.61 19.89 -28.81
N ALA A 217 -2.26 20.90 -29.37
CA ALA A 217 -2.93 20.79 -30.65
C ALA A 217 -1.98 20.34 -31.76
N ASN A 218 -2.47 19.50 -32.66
CA ASN A 218 -1.75 18.92 -33.79
C ASN A 218 -0.67 17.87 -33.42
N PHE A 219 -0.67 17.38 -32.18
CA PHE A 219 0.26 16.31 -31.81
C PHE A 219 -0.22 14.94 -32.33
N ALA A 220 -1.48 14.60 -32.11
CA ALA A 220 -2.04 13.30 -32.43
C ALA A 220 -2.95 13.30 -33.67
N GLY A 221 -3.47 14.43 -34.12
CA GLY A 221 -4.57 14.32 -35.05
C GLY A 221 -4.94 15.46 -35.96
N SER A 222 -4.26 16.54 -36.03
CA SER A 222 -4.56 17.50 -37.09
C SER A 222 -3.32 17.83 -37.89
N THR A 223 -3.41 17.56 -39.16
CA THR A 223 -2.32 17.86 -40.08
C THR A 223 -2.31 19.33 -40.48
N PRO A 224 -1.13 19.95 -40.64
CA PRO A 224 -0.95 21.30 -41.11
C PRO A 224 -1.32 21.52 -42.59
N SER A 225 -1.56 20.46 -43.36
CA SER A 225 -1.93 20.57 -44.76
C SER A 225 -3.17 21.44 -45.00
N ILE A 226 -4.09 21.50 -44.04
CA ILE A 226 -5.25 22.38 -44.10
C ILE A 226 -4.84 23.89 -43.94
N GLN A 227 -3.74 24.17 -43.25
CA GLN A 227 -3.24 25.54 -43.13
C GLN A 227 -2.67 26.11 -44.45
N ASN A 228 -2.09 25.25 -45.26
CA ASN A 228 -1.48 25.67 -46.55
C ASN A 228 -2.51 25.81 -47.66
N ALA A 229 -3.72 25.28 -47.52
CA ALA A 229 -4.76 25.38 -48.54
C ALA A 229 -5.63 26.67 -48.47
N GLY A 230 -5.31 27.61 -47.57
CA GLY A 230 -6.03 28.87 -47.46
C GLY A 230 -7.48 28.75 -46.99
N VAL A 231 -7.86 27.58 -46.48
CA VAL A 231 -9.22 27.34 -45.95
C VAL A 231 -9.22 27.75 -44.47
N PRO A 232 -10.07 28.70 -44.05
CA PRO A 232 -10.19 29.02 -42.63
C PRO A 232 -10.76 27.81 -41.88
N VAL A 233 -9.92 27.16 -41.08
CA VAL A 233 -10.37 26.10 -40.18
C VAL A 233 -11.16 26.72 -39.05
N LYS A 234 -12.47 26.63 -39.15
CA LYS A 234 -13.39 26.98 -38.08
C LYS A 234 -13.27 25.92 -36.98
N GLY A 235 -12.54 26.22 -35.93
CA GLY A 235 -12.40 25.34 -34.77
C GLY A 235 -10.96 24.89 -34.55
N LYS A 236 -10.02 25.82 -34.28
CA LYS A 236 -8.76 25.46 -33.63
C LYS A 236 -9.09 24.85 -32.28
N THR A 237 -9.00 23.53 -32.16
CA THR A 237 -8.91 22.90 -30.85
C THR A 237 -7.56 23.33 -30.26
N SER A 238 -7.58 23.89 -29.05
CA SER A 238 -6.37 24.32 -28.35
C SER A 238 -5.54 23.14 -27.85
N ALA A 239 -6.09 21.92 -27.91
CA ALA A 239 -5.46 20.69 -27.46
C ALA A 239 -6.08 19.48 -28.19
N ASP A 240 -5.28 18.46 -28.41
CA ASP A 240 -5.73 17.14 -28.82
C ASP A 240 -6.15 16.33 -27.58
N LEU A 241 -7.30 15.71 -27.64
CA LEU A 241 -7.82 14.84 -26.59
C LEU A 241 -7.84 13.41 -27.06
N LEU A 242 -7.13 12.52 -26.34
CA LEU A 242 -7.13 11.10 -26.55
C LEU A 242 -7.97 10.43 -25.46
N ALA A 243 -8.88 9.54 -25.87
CA ALA A 243 -9.59 8.65 -24.96
C ALA A 243 -8.98 7.24 -25.04
N LEU A 244 -8.64 6.69 -23.90
CA LEU A 244 -7.99 5.39 -23.78
C LEU A 244 -8.82 4.49 -22.88
N VAL A 245 -8.95 3.22 -23.31
CA VAL A 245 -9.53 2.15 -22.47
C VAL A 245 -8.58 0.97 -22.52
N THR A 246 -8.08 0.58 -21.36
CA THR A 246 -7.09 -0.50 -21.23
C THR A 246 -7.52 -1.52 -20.20
N ALA A 247 -7.05 -2.75 -20.39
CA ALA A 247 -7.21 -3.85 -19.46
C ALA A 247 -5.89 -4.59 -19.28
N GLY A 248 -5.62 -5.09 -18.10
CA GLY A 248 -4.40 -5.83 -17.83
C GLY A 248 -4.26 -6.29 -16.40
N LEU A 249 -3.07 -6.75 -16.07
CA LEU A 249 -2.74 -7.29 -14.76
C LEU A 249 -1.78 -6.37 -14.03
N SER A 250 -2.02 -6.25 -12.72
CA SER A 250 -1.14 -5.59 -11.77
C SER A 250 -0.48 -6.65 -10.89
N PHE A 251 0.83 -6.60 -10.79
CA PHE A 251 1.64 -7.51 -9.98
C PHE A 251 2.18 -6.77 -8.77
N ASN A 252 1.69 -7.13 -7.59
CA ASN A 252 2.12 -6.53 -6.33
C ASN A 252 3.44 -7.15 -5.85
N LEU A 253 4.42 -6.30 -5.57
CA LEU A 253 5.75 -6.65 -5.12
C LEU A 253 5.90 -6.41 -3.61
N GLY A 254 6.70 -7.25 -2.95
CA GLY A 254 6.87 -7.16 -1.50
C GLY A 254 5.60 -7.54 -0.73
N THR A 255 5.33 -6.83 0.35
CA THR A 255 4.12 -6.99 1.17
C THR A 255 3.06 -6.00 0.67
N PRO A 256 1.95 -6.46 0.07
CA PRO A 256 0.93 -5.56 -0.46
C PRO A 256 -0.03 -5.00 0.61
N GLU A 257 -0.09 -5.62 1.78
CA GLU A 257 -1.02 -5.29 2.85
C GLU A 257 -0.41 -4.25 3.79
N PHE A 258 -1.18 -3.25 4.17
CA PHE A 258 -0.80 -2.24 5.17
C PHE A 258 -1.15 -2.72 6.57
N THR A 259 -0.26 -2.48 7.53
CA THR A 259 -0.49 -2.80 8.94
C THR A 259 -1.03 -1.57 9.67
N GLU A 260 -2.22 -1.69 10.23
CA GLU A 260 -2.82 -0.62 11.03
C GLU A 260 -2.08 -0.47 12.36
N VAL A 261 -1.74 0.76 12.73
CA VAL A 261 -1.29 1.08 14.07
C VAL A 261 -2.55 1.35 14.91
N VAL A 262 -2.85 0.44 15.82
CA VAL A 262 -3.87 0.70 16.83
C VAL A 262 -3.27 1.75 17.78
N PRO A 263 -3.75 3.01 17.77
CA PRO A 263 -3.23 4.02 18.68
C PRO A 263 -3.54 3.58 20.10
N MET A 264 -2.54 3.72 20.99
CA MET A 264 -2.69 3.43 22.41
C MET A 264 -3.87 4.25 22.95
N ASP A 265 -4.84 3.57 23.51
CA ASP A 265 -5.98 4.22 24.17
C ASP A 265 -5.50 4.81 25.51
N TRP A 266 -5.12 6.08 25.46
CA TRP A 266 -4.68 6.82 26.65
C TRP A 266 -5.78 6.92 27.71
N ALA A 267 -7.05 6.87 27.34
CA ALA A 267 -8.15 6.86 28.30
C ALA A 267 -8.15 5.54 29.09
N LEU A 268 -8.01 4.41 28.40
CA LEU A 268 -7.88 3.10 29.03
C LEU A 268 -6.60 3.00 29.87
N VAL A 269 -5.46 3.50 29.37
CA VAL A 269 -4.21 3.53 30.14
C VAL A 269 -4.33 4.36 31.40
N ASN A 270 -4.97 5.53 31.34
CA ASN A 270 -5.18 6.38 32.51
C ASN A 270 -6.19 5.75 33.49
N ASP A 271 -7.23 5.09 33.00
CA ASP A 271 -8.19 4.37 33.85
C ASP A 271 -7.52 3.19 34.57
N LEU A 272 -6.73 2.39 33.85
CA LEU A 272 -5.96 1.30 34.45
C LEU A 272 -4.92 1.81 35.47
N ASN A 273 -4.24 2.92 35.18
CA ASN A 273 -3.34 3.56 36.14
C ASN A 273 -4.10 4.08 37.39
N GLY A 274 -5.31 4.60 37.19
CA GLY A 274 -6.20 4.98 38.29
C GLY A 274 -6.58 3.78 39.15
N GLN A 275 -6.98 2.66 38.54
CA GLN A 275 -7.30 1.43 39.25
C GLN A 275 -6.09 0.87 40.01
N ILE A 276 -4.89 0.87 39.39
CA ILE A 276 -3.64 0.46 40.05
C ILE A 276 -3.34 1.35 41.26
N SER A 277 -3.52 2.66 41.15
CA SER A 277 -3.30 3.60 42.24
C SER A 277 -4.29 3.38 43.40
N ASN A 278 -5.55 3.15 43.09
CA ASN A 278 -6.59 2.83 44.06
C ASN A 278 -6.31 1.51 44.79
N LEU A 279 -5.97 0.45 44.05
CA LEU A 279 -5.60 -0.85 44.63
C LEU A 279 -4.35 -0.76 45.51
N ARG A 280 -3.37 0.06 45.13
CA ARG A 280 -2.15 0.31 45.97
C ARG A 280 -2.54 1.04 47.24
N ALA A 281 -3.43 2.04 47.19
CA ALA A 281 -3.90 2.77 48.36
C ALA A 281 -4.69 1.84 49.31
N GLU A 282 -5.58 1.00 48.74
CA GLU A 282 -6.34 0.02 49.51
C GLU A 282 -5.44 -1.02 50.19
N ASN A 283 -4.44 -1.54 49.46
CA ASN A 283 -3.45 -2.46 50.04
C ASN A 283 -2.64 -1.79 51.16
N ALA A 284 -2.26 -0.50 50.98
CA ALA A 284 -1.55 0.26 52.03
C ALA A 284 -2.44 0.50 53.25
N GLU A 285 -3.75 0.69 53.09
CA GLU A 285 -4.71 0.84 54.16
C GLU A 285 -5.01 -0.49 54.87
N LEU A 286 -5.17 -1.58 54.13
CA LEU A 286 -5.33 -2.94 54.67
C LEU A 286 -4.08 -3.37 55.48
N SER A 287 -2.89 -2.99 55.05
CA SER A 287 -1.66 -3.29 55.77
C SER A 287 -1.50 -2.52 57.10
N LYS A 288 -2.21 -1.37 57.27
CA LYS A 288 -2.23 -0.59 58.51
C LYS A 288 -3.24 -1.08 59.53
N ARG A 289 -4.17 -1.97 59.15
CA ARG A 289 -5.13 -2.51 60.11
C ARG A 289 -4.41 -3.39 61.12
N PRO A 290 -4.52 -3.13 62.40
CA PRO A 290 -3.94 -4.01 63.42
C PRO A 290 -4.62 -5.37 63.32
N VAL A 291 -3.84 -6.41 63.04
CA VAL A 291 -4.31 -7.78 63.09
C VAL A 291 -4.47 -8.16 64.55
N SER A 292 -5.62 -7.81 65.17
CA SER A 292 -6.00 -8.42 66.40
C SER A 292 -6.56 -9.82 66.08
N CYS A 293 -5.67 -10.79 65.99
CA CYS A 293 -6.09 -12.20 65.97
C CYS A 293 -6.40 -12.63 67.42
N PRO A 294 -7.54 -13.31 67.64
CA PRO A 294 -7.67 -14.14 68.83
C PRO A 294 -6.56 -15.23 68.78
N PRO A 295 -6.08 -15.77 69.94
CA PRO A 295 -4.97 -16.71 69.97
C PRO A 295 -5.24 -17.90 69.06
N CYS A 296 -4.44 -17.98 68.02
CA CYS A 296 -4.51 -19.08 67.04
C CYS A 296 -4.03 -20.38 67.66
N PRO A 297 -4.70 -21.51 67.36
CA PRO A 297 -4.07 -22.82 67.58
C PRO A 297 -2.79 -22.93 66.76
N GLU A 298 -1.73 -23.60 67.27
CA GLU A 298 -0.42 -23.71 66.65
C GLU A 298 -0.52 -24.11 65.17
N ALA A 299 -0.08 -23.19 64.30
CA ALA A 299 -0.11 -23.37 62.87
C ALA A 299 1.01 -24.34 62.47
N LYS A 300 0.66 -25.34 61.68
CA LYS A 300 1.62 -26.12 60.89
C LYS A 300 2.48 -25.18 60.03
N PRO A 301 3.78 -25.52 59.78
CA PRO A 301 4.66 -24.64 59.01
C PRO A 301 4.00 -24.25 57.67
N ALA A 302 3.86 -22.98 57.47
CA ALA A 302 3.30 -22.43 56.23
C ALA A 302 4.22 -22.82 55.07
N GLU A 303 3.65 -23.51 54.07
CA GLU A 303 4.22 -23.66 52.76
C GLU A 303 4.61 -22.27 52.22
N LYS A 304 5.87 -22.12 51.82
CA LYS A 304 6.33 -20.83 51.22
C LYS A 304 5.44 -20.52 50.05
N VAL A 305 4.57 -19.52 50.19
CA VAL A 305 3.88 -18.91 49.05
C VAL A 305 4.97 -18.27 48.19
N THR A 306 5.31 -18.92 47.11
CA THR A 306 6.14 -18.32 46.06
C THR A 306 5.41 -17.09 45.56
N LYS A 307 5.89 -15.90 45.92
CA LYS A 307 5.46 -14.65 45.31
C LYS A 307 5.83 -14.73 43.85
N ASN A 308 4.86 -15.02 42.99
CA ASN A 308 5.05 -14.89 41.53
C ASN A 308 5.26 -13.41 41.22
N ILE A 309 6.49 -13.05 40.98
CA ILE A 309 6.90 -11.69 40.78
C ILE A 309 7.26 -11.50 39.31
N LEU A 310 6.54 -10.61 38.67
CA LEU A 310 6.77 -9.99 37.36
C LEU A 310 7.50 -10.86 36.32
N ASN A 311 6.74 -11.44 35.42
CA ASN A 311 7.28 -11.95 34.16
C ASN A 311 7.46 -10.78 33.18
N ASN A 312 8.62 -10.12 33.22
CA ASN A 312 8.96 -9.11 32.21
C ASN A 312 9.52 -9.82 30.98
N VAL A 313 9.02 -9.42 29.81
CA VAL A 313 9.33 -10.08 28.52
C VAL A 313 9.98 -9.09 27.56
N VAL A 314 11.08 -9.50 26.92
CA VAL A 314 11.79 -8.73 25.89
C VAL A 314 11.68 -9.47 24.57
N TYR A 315 11.08 -8.86 23.56
CA TYR A 315 10.88 -9.43 22.22
C TYR A 315 12.05 -9.11 21.30
N PHE A 316 12.37 -10.07 20.42
CA PHE A 316 13.45 -9.95 19.45
C PHE A 316 12.97 -10.16 18.02
N ARG A 317 13.63 -9.47 17.10
CA ARG A 317 13.44 -9.71 15.67
C ARG A 317 13.98 -11.09 15.29
N ILE A 318 13.46 -11.64 14.19
CA ILE A 318 13.92 -12.91 13.63
C ILE A 318 15.44 -12.89 13.40
N GLY A 319 16.14 -13.94 13.85
CA GLY A 319 17.59 -14.06 13.71
C GLY A 319 18.44 -13.05 14.48
N SER A 320 17.85 -12.15 15.26
CA SER A 320 18.54 -11.08 16.00
C SER A 320 18.57 -11.33 17.49
N ALA A 321 19.69 -10.94 18.13
CA ALA A 321 19.86 -10.80 19.57
C ALA A 321 19.98 -9.34 20.01
N LYS A 322 19.75 -8.36 19.11
CA LYS A 322 19.79 -6.94 19.43
C LYS A 322 18.49 -6.52 20.09
N VAL A 323 18.58 -5.92 21.27
CA VAL A 323 17.44 -5.34 21.99
C VAL A 323 17.02 -4.03 21.34
N ASP A 324 15.75 -3.93 20.94
CA ASP A 324 15.18 -2.70 20.40
C ASP A 324 14.95 -1.67 21.54
N GLN A 325 15.05 -0.39 21.21
CA GLN A 325 14.98 0.71 22.19
C GLN A 325 13.70 0.70 23.04
N ASN A 326 12.57 0.36 22.41
CA ASN A 326 11.27 0.26 23.07
C ASN A 326 11.14 -0.93 24.03
N GLN A 327 12.00 -1.94 23.92
CA GLN A 327 12.03 -3.09 24.82
C GLN A 327 12.83 -2.82 26.11
N LYS A 328 13.66 -1.78 26.12
CA LYS A 328 14.47 -1.43 27.30
C LYS A 328 13.64 -1.06 28.53
N ILE A 329 12.39 -0.64 28.34
CA ILE A 329 11.48 -0.34 29.46
C ILE A 329 11.23 -1.57 30.34
N ASN A 330 11.11 -2.77 29.72
CA ASN A 330 10.89 -4.01 30.47
C ASN A 330 12.16 -4.43 31.26
N ILE A 331 13.33 -4.15 30.69
CA ILE A 331 14.60 -4.40 31.35
C ILE A 331 14.81 -3.44 32.52
N TYR A 332 14.47 -2.16 32.30
CA TYR A 332 14.50 -1.13 33.36
C TYR A 332 13.59 -1.50 34.53
N ASN A 333 12.35 -1.94 34.27
CA ASN A 333 11.43 -2.37 35.33
C ASN A 333 11.98 -3.55 36.14
N THR A 334 12.66 -4.51 35.48
CA THR A 334 13.31 -5.62 36.16
C THR A 334 14.51 -5.14 36.99
N ALA A 335 15.30 -4.17 36.48
CA ALA A 335 16.43 -3.61 37.21
C ALA A 335 15.99 -2.83 38.47
N GLU A 336 14.93 -2.03 38.35
CA GLU A 336 14.37 -1.31 39.53
C GLU A 336 13.82 -2.31 40.57
N TYR A 337 13.16 -3.37 40.10
CA TYR A 337 12.75 -4.44 41.00
C TYR A 337 13.95 -5.09 41.70
N ALA A 338 15.01 -5.43 40.96
CA ALA A 338 16.22 -6.05 41.51
C ALA A 338 16.93 -5.16 42.52
N LYS A 339 16.92 -3.84 42.34
CA LYS A 339 17.51 -2.90 43.30
C LYS A 339 16.75 -2.80 44.63
N ASN A 340 15.42 -2.95 44.56
CA ASN A 340 14.54 -2.83 45.72
C ASN A 340 14.32 -4.16 46.46
N ASN A 341 14.71 -5.29 45.88
CA ASN A 341 14.52 -6.63 46.42
C ASN A 341 15.84 -7.41 46.36
N ASN A 342 16.07 -8.28 47.32
CA ASN A 342 17.33 -9.03 47.41
C ASN A 342 17.25 -10.43 46.79
N GLU A 343 16.40 -10.58 45.78
CA GLU A 343 16.14 -11.84 45.08
C GLU A 343 17.07 -12.02 43.88
N LYS A 344 17.22 -13.27 43.38
CA LYS A 344 17.96 -13.56 42.16
C LYS A 344 17.04 -13.32 40.94
N ILE A 345 17.61 -12.78 39.88
CA ILE A 345 16.92 -12.55 38.60
C ILE A 345 17.33 -13.65 37.63
N TYR A 346 16.36 -14.39 37.15
CA TYR A 346 16.54 -15.41 36.11
C TYR A 346 16.22 -14.79 34.76
N VAL A 347 17.16 -14.87 33.83
CA VAL A 347 17.07 -14.31 32.48
C VAL A 347 17.10 -15.47 31.50
N THR A 348 15.92 -15.95 31.10
CA THR A 348 15.80 -17.13 30.25
C THR A 348 15.47 -16.77 28.80
N GLY A 349 16.34 -17.17 27.87
CA GLY A 349 16.20 -16.93 26.45
C GLY A 349 15.45 -18.05 25.72
N TYR A 350 14.62 -17.67 24.73
CA TYR A 350 13.86 -18.58 23.89
C TYR A 350 14.01 -18.21 22.41
N ALA A 351 13.76 -19.18 21.54
CA ALA A 351 13.70 -18.99 20.10
C ALA A 351 12.49 -19.74 19.53
N ASP A 352 11.94 -19.24 18.45
CA ASP A 352 10.83 -19.91 17.78
C ASP A 352 11.28 -21.20 17.07
N GLU A 353 10.41 -22.19 17.00
CA GLU A 353 10.74 -23.51 16.45
C GLU A 353 10.67 -23.59 14.92
N GLN A 354 9.95 -22.66 14.25
CA GLN A 354 9.74 -22.71 12.80
C GLN A 354 10.88 -22.08 12.02
N THR A 355 11.83 -21.39 12.69
CA THR A 355 12.96 -20.75 12.01
C THR A 355 14.29 -21.16 12.62
N GLY A 356 15.20 -21.63 11.76
CA GLY A 356 16.53 -22.10 12.17
C GLY A 356 16.59 -23.55 12.66
N SER A 357 17.80 -24.09 12.78
CA SER A 357 18.02 -25.41 13.39
C SER A 357 17.99 -25.32 14.93
N ALA A 358 17.80 -26.46 15.60
CA ALA A 358 17.80 -26.54 17.06
C ALA A 358 19.09 -25.98 17.68
N ASP A 359 20.25 -26.31 17.10
CA ASP A 359 21.56 -25.84 17.57
C ASP A 359 21.72 -24.34 17.36
N PHE A 360 21.28 -23.81 16.20
CA PHE A 360 21.27 -22.37 15.92
C PHE A 360 20.38 -21.64 16.92
N ASN A 361 19.19 -22.17 17.18
CA ASN A 361 18.21 -21.57 18.09
C ASN A 361 18.69 -21.62 19.56
N MET A 362 19.42 -22.66 19.95
CA MET A 362 20.06 -22.70 21.26
C MET A 362 21.08 -21.57 21.41
N GLY A 363 22.02 -21.45 20.48
CA GLY A 363 22.99 -20.35 20.50
C GLY A 363 22.38 -18.95 20.35
N LEU A 364 21.26 -18.82 19.62
CA LEU A 364 20.55 -17.55 19.48
C LEU A 364 19.85 -17.13 20.77
N SER A 365 19.21 -18.09 21.46
CA SER A 365 18.53 -17.84 22.73
C SER A 365 19.53 -17.45 23.82
N GLU A 366 20.70 -18.06 23.83
CA GLU A 366 21.80 -17.71 24.76
C GLU A 366 22.31 -16.28 24.49
N ARG A 367 22.58 -15.93 23.22
CA ARG A 367 22.98 -14.55 22.87
C ARG A 367 21.95 -13.51 23.26
N ARG A 368 20.65 -13.82 23.14
CA ARG A 368 19.54 -12.95 23.57
C ARG A 368 19.54 -12.75 25.07
N ALA A 369 19.65 -13.83 25.83
CA ALA A 369 19.70 -13.76 27.29
C ALA A 369 20.92 -12.98 27.79
N ASN A 370 22.09 -13.20 27.18
CA ASN A 370 23.29 -12.42 27.49
C ASN A 370 23.15 -10.93 27.14
N ALA A 371 22.53 -10.60 26.00
CA ALA A 371 22.29 -9.20 25.64
C ALA A 371 21.40 -8.46 26.66
N VAL A 372 20.40 -9.14 27.23
CA VAL A 372 19.56 -8.59 28.30
C VAL A 372 20.35 -8.46 29.61
N LYS A 373 21.13 -9.48 29.98
CA LYS A 373 22.03 -9.45 31.14
C LYS A 373 23.00 -8.27 31.05
N ASP A 374 23.64 -8.06 29.89
CA ASP A 374 24.60 -6.99 29.68
C ASP A 374 23.97 -5.60 29.91
N ILE A 375 22.72 -5.42 29.49
CA ILE A 375 21.97 -4.18 29.73
C ILE A 375 21.65 -4.02 31.23
N LEU A 376 21.20 -5.09 31.90
CA LEU A 376 20.91 -5.06 33.34
C LEU A 376 22.15 -4.65 34.15
N VAL A 377 23.32 -5.21 33.81
CA VAL A 377 24.57 -4.96 34.49
C VAL A 377 25.16 -3.59 34.11
N ASN A 378 25.40 -3.35 32.82
CA ASN A 378 26.18 -2.22 32.34
C ASN A 378 25.40 -0.92 32.25
N GLU A 379 24.10 -0.97 31.88
CA GLU A 379 23.28 0.23 31.75
C GLU A 379 22.51 0.53 33.05
N TYR A 380 22.03 -0.49 33.76
CA TYR A 380 21.17 -0.29 34.94
C TYR A 380 21.84 -0.62 36.28
N GLY A 381 23.08 -1.15 36.27
CA GLY A 381 23.90 -1.34 37.50
C GLY A 381 23.38 -2.45 38.41
N VAL A 382 22.73 -3.48 37.88
CA VAL A 382 22.35 -4.68 38.66
C VAL A 382 23.59 -5.53 38.91
N ASP A 383 23.77 -6.01 40.14
CA ASP A 383 24.90 -6.88 40.49
C ASP A 383 24.84 -8.21 39.68
N GLU A 384 25.92 -8.50 38.95
CA GLU A 384 26.04 -9.69 38.10
C GLU A 384 25.85 -11.00 38.87
N SER A 385 26.29 -11.03 40.13
CA SER A 385 26.17 -12.21 41.00
C SER A 385 24.72 -12.61 41.29
N ARG A 386 23.79 -11.72 41.04
CA ARG A 386 22.37 -11.88 41.26
C ARG A 386 21.62 -12.30 39.99
N ILE A 387 22.30 -12.33 38.85
CA ILE A 387 21.68 -12.66 37.56
C ILE A 387 22.05 -14.11 37.16
N VAL A 388 21.05 -14.93 36.96
CA VAL A 388 21.20 -16.30 36.44
C VAL A 388 20.71 -16.31 35.00
N VAL A 389 21.62 -16.62 34.07
CA VAL A 389 21.28 -16.72 32.64
C VAL A 389 20.98 -18.15 32.29
N ASP A 390 19.89 -18.40 31.57
CA ASP A 390 19.51 -19.70 31.02
C ASP A 390 19.06 -19.55 29.57
N ALA A 391 19.15 -20.61 28.78
CA ALA A 391 18.76 -20.68 27.40
C ALA A 391 18.02 -21.97 27.09
N LYS A 392 16.84 -21.88 26.48
CA LYS A 392 15.98 -23.01 26.14
C LYS A 392 15.93 -23.30 24.64
N GLY A 393 16.54 -22.44 23.82
CA GLY A 393 16.46 -22.59 22.36
C GLY A 393 15.02 -22.60 21.87
N SER A 394 14.73 -23.55 21.00
CA SER A 394 13.38 -23.86 20.53
C SER A 394 12.72 -25.07 21.20
N SER A 395 13.39 -25.69 22.20
CA SER A 395 12.88 -26.88 22.89
C SER A 395 11.68 -26.56 23.81
N VAL A 396 11.53 -25.33 24.24
CA VAL A 396 10.42 -24.85 25.06
C VAL A 396 9.79 -23.67 24.39
N GLN A 397 8.48 -23.73 24.19
CA GLN A 397 7.68 -22.66 23.57
C GLN A 397 6.73 -22.08 24.62
N PRO A 398 7.10 -20.96 25.29
CA PRO A 398 6.28 -20.38 26.36
C PRO A 398 4.96 -19.80 25.88
N PHE A 399 4.82 -19.53 24.59
CA PHE A 399 3.62 -18.95 23.96
C PHE A 399 3.08 -19.83 22.83
N GLU A 400 1.78 -19.89 22.66
CA GLU A 400 1.13 -20.68 21.58
C GLU A 400 1.48 -20.18 20.17
N ARG A 401 1.66 -18.86 20.00
CA ARG A 401 2.07 -18.29 18.73
C ARG A 401 3.57 -18.40 18.55
N ASN A 402 3.98 -19.05 17.46
CA ASN A 402 5.39 -19.32 17.19
C ASN A 402 6.27 -18.06 17.22
N GLU A 403 5.84 -16.97 16.57
CA GLU A 403 6.60 -15.71 16.51
C GLU A 403 6.77 -15.04 17.88
N TRP A 404 5.92 -15.34 18.85
CA TRP A 404 6.03 -14.80 20.21
C TRP A 404 7.11 -15.47 21.06
N ASN A 405 7.64 -16.60 20.58
CA ASN A 405 8.71 -17.31 21.27
C ASN A 405 10.12 -16.76 20.98
N ARG A 406 10.23 -15.65 20.22
CA ARG A 406 11.49 -14.89 20.05
C ARG A 406 11.68 -13.91 21.21
N VAL A 407 11.90 -14.47 22.41
CA VAL A 407 11.84 -13.67 23.65
C VAL A 407 12.94 -14.02 24.64
N VAL A 408 13.14 -13.10 25.58
CA VAL A 408 13.77 -13.35 26.85
C VAL A 408 12.74 -13.05 27.95
N ILE A 409 12.56 -13.97 28.87
CA ILE A 409 11.68 -13.82 30.02
C ILE A 409 12.56 -13.61 31.27
N MET A 410 12.26 -12.57 32.01
CA MET A 410 12.95 -12.22 33.27
C MET A 410 12.01 -12.51 34.43
N THR A 411 12.44 -13.36 35.34
CA THR A 411 11.70 -13.71 36.57
C THR A 411 12.58 -13.50 37.81
N ALA A 412 11.99 -13.34 38.96
CA ALA A 412 12.71 -13.24 40.23
C ALA A 412 12.27 -14.33 41.21
N GLU A 413 13.21 -14.94 41.89
CA GLU A 413 13.02 -15.95 42.94
C GLU A 413 13.93 -15.66 44.14
#